data_dea6d34667ca6952028a8dec030aa027
#
_entry.id   dea6d34667ca6952028a8dec030aa027
#
_cell.length_a   1.000
_cell.length_b   1.000
_cell.length_c   1.000
_cell.angle_alpha   90.00
_cell.angle_beta   90.00
_cell.angle_gamma   90.00
#
_symmetry.space_group_name_H-M   'P 1'
#
loop_
_entity.id
_entity.type
_entity.pdbx_description
1 polymer ?
#
loop_
_entity_poly.entity_id
_entity_poly.type
_entity_poly.pdbx_seq_one_letter_code
_entity_poly.pdbx_strand_id
1 'polypeptide(L)'
;MKRKSANLDAPIWFDGTNINEALFCDEFLSSRKIIFANGAFFTPDGRVTDNLPLRGEIYEELKCCAVNNIPRKITNILEVMKLAAHVEDFVPETDKIHLANGTLALDGSFTEGKPDIVRSRLPVAYRPDAPVPALWLSFLDGLLYAEDIPTLQEFIGYCLIPSNKGQHMMVIKGNGGEGKSQIGAVLGALLGSSMKDGSIGKISENRFARADLEHILLCVDDDMRMEALRQTNYVKSIVTAQGKMDLERKGKQSYQGWMFARLLAFSNGDLQALYDRSDGFYRRQLVLTTREKPAGRVDDPDLAEKMKAEVEGIFLWAFEGLQRLVANNFKFTESQRTRDNREAVRRDNNNVFDFLESEGYIRLKADCTISSKELYEIYRMWCEENNLTPLKRRSFSESVIANQNKYNLEYCNKITNAAGRRVCGFFGIEAVARPNINGFSDVSERTYVPDDW
;
A
#
# COMPACT_ATOMS: atom_id res chain seq x y z
N MET A 1 52.30 -46.64 8.60
CA MET A 1 50.96 -46.05 8.70
C MET A 1 50.67 -45.67 10.15
N LYS A 2 50.89 -44.40 10.52
CA LYS A 2 50.50 -43.93 11.88
C LYS A 2 49.03 -43.59 11.88
N ARG A 3 48.22 -44.40 12.59
CA ARG A 3 46.84 -44.01 12.95
C ARG A 3 46.91 -42.76 13.79
N LYS A 4 46.41 -41.61 13.23
CA LYS A 4 46.18 -40.41 14.05
C LYS A 4 45.13 -40.80 15.09
N SER A 5 45.46 -40.58 16.36
CA SER A 5 44.54 -40.69 17.46
C SER A 5 43.29 -39.85 17.13
N ALA A 6 42.12 -40.44 17.16
CA ALA A 6 40.87 -39.72 17.06
C ALA A 6 40.84 -38.71 18.21
N ASN A 7 40.73 -37.45 17.90
CA ASN A 7 40.53 -36.39 18.90
C ASN A 7 39.13 -36.60 19.45
N LEU A 8 39.01 -37.04 20.71
CA LEU A 8 37.74 -37.36 21.38
C LEU A 8 36.80 -36.15 21.50
N ASP A 9 37.29 -34.94 21.18
CA ASP A 9 36.55 -33.70 21.25
C ASP A 9 36.15 -33.13 19.86
N ALA A 10 36.32 -33.88 18.78
CA ALA A 10 35.97 -33.38 17.45
C ALA A 10 34.46 -33.56 17.21
N PRO A 11 33.77 -32.55 16.63
CA PRO A 11 32.37 -32.66 16.28
C PRO A 11 32.10 -33.84 15.33
N ILE A 12 30.94 -34.46 15.43
CA ILE A 12 30.56 -35.67 14.65
C ILE A 12 30.54 -35.40 13.14
N TRP A 13 30.35 -34.14 12.73
CA TRP A 13 30.35 -33.72 11.33
C TRP A 13 31.74 -33.44 10.76
N PHE A 14 32.82 -33.58 11.53
CA PHE A 14 34.20 -33.34 11.10
C PHE A 14 35.07 -34.62 11.21
N ASP A 15 35.57 -35.13 10.10
CA ASP A 15 36.40 -36.34 10.06
C ASP A 15 37.92 -36.07 10.26
N GLY A 16 38.29 -34.81 10.62
CA GLY A 16 39.67 -34.37 10.75
C GLY A 16 40.23 -33.76 9.45
N THR A 17 39.47 -33.80 8.36
CA THR A 17 39.84 -33.24 7.06
C THR A 17 38.64 -32.57 6.36
N ASN A 18 37.50 -33.25 6.30
CA ASN A 18 36.32 -32.83 5.61
C ASN A 18 35.17 -32.54 6.58
N ILE A 19 34.26 -31.69 6.13
CA ILE A 19 33.00 -31.42 6.81
C ILE A 19 31.93 -32.25 6.11
N ASN A 20 31.12 -32.96 6.90
CA ASN A 20 29.86 -33.51 6.42
C ASN A 20 28.77 -32.45 6.68
N GLU A 21 28.37 -31.76 5.59
CA GLU A 21 27.41 -30.65 5.66
C GLU A 21 26.03 -31.10 6.19
N ALA A 22 25.61 -32.33 5.88
CA ALA A 22 24.33 -32.84 6.36
C ALA A 22 24.35 -33.04 7.89
N LEU A 23 25.36 -33.75 8.43
CA LEU A 23 25.50 -33.92 9.87
C LEU A 23 25.70 -32.57 10.60
N PHE A 24 26.42 -31.64 9.97
CA PHE A 24 26.54 -30.24 10.50
C PHE A 24 25.15 -29.62 10.63
N CYS A 25 24.35 -29.67 9.56
CA CYS A 25 23.02 -29.09 9.57
C CYS A 25 22.11 -29.75 10.61
N ASP A 26 22.15 -31.08 10.75
CA ASP A 26 21.35 -31.81 11.74
C ASP A 26 21.69 -31.33 13.16
N GLU A 27 22.97 -31.26 13.51
CA GLU A 27 23.44 -30.79 14.83
C GLU A 27 23.09 -29.25 15.01
N PHE A 28 23.37 -28.43 14.02
CA PHE A 28 23.12 -27.00 14.07
C PHE A 28 21.64 -26.67 14.26
N LEU A 29 20.75 -27.36 13.54
CA LEU A 29 19.30 -27.17 13.62
C LEU A 29 18.69 -27.80 14.87
N SER A 30 19.32 -28.84 15.47
CA SER A 30 18.82 -29.45 16.70
C SER A 30 18.75 -28.50 17.89
N SER A 31 19.65 -27.54 17.95
CA SER A 31 19.75 -26.54 19.00
C SER A 31 19.11 -25.18 18.64
N ARG A 32 18.67 -25.02 17.40
CA ARG A 32 18.16 -23.76 16.86
C ARG A 32 16.83 -23.95 16.15
N LYS A 33 15.88 -23.06 16.42
CA LYS A 33 14.59 -23.04 15.73
C LYS A 33 14.72 -22.23 14.43
N ILE A 34 14.99 -22.92 13.33
CA ILE A 34 15.15 -22.31 12.00
C ILE A 34 14.35 -23.12 10.99
N ILE A 35 13.57 -22.45 10.15
CA ILE A 35 12.95 -23.04 8.97
C ILE A 35 13.32 -22.25 7.72
N PHE A 36 13.23 -22.90 6.57
CA PHE A 36 13.37 -22.28 5.27
C PHE A 36 12.07 -22.44 4.49
N ALA A 37 11.41 -21.32 4.18
CA ALA A 37 10.17 -21.28 3.42
C ALA A 37 10.15 -20.07 2.49
N ASN A 38 9.50 -20.19 1.33
CA ASN A 38 9.30 -19.07 0.40
C ASN A 38 10.60 -18.30 0.05
N GLY A 39 11.73 -19.01 0.02
CA GLY A 39 13.04 -18.42 -0.34
C GLY A 39 13.74 -17.62 0.76
N ALA A 40 13.31 -17.71 2.02
CA ALA A 40 13.91 -17.04 3.18
C ALA A 40 14.00 -17.99 4.38
N PHE A 41 14.98 -17.74 5.27
CA PHE A 41 15.04 -18.37 6.59
C PHE A 41 14.17 -17.59 7.57
N PHE A 42 13.54 -18.31 8.50
CA PHE A 42 12.74 -17.77 9.59
C PHE A 42 13.16 -18.37 10.92
N THR A 43 13.13 -17.56 11.94
CA THR A 43 13.48 -17.88 13.32
C THR A 43 12.39 -17.37 14.27
N PRO A 44 12.48 -17.60 15.58
CA PRO A 44 11.61 -16.94 16.54
C PRO A 44 11.68 -15.41 16.55
N ASP A 45 12.75 -14.82 16.00
CA ASP A 45 12.89 -13.37 15.83
C ASP A 45 12.33 -12.86 14.50
N GLY A 46 11.74 -13.74 13.69
CA GLY A 46 11.15 -13.40 12.40
C GLY A 46 12.02 -13.81 11.22
N ARG A 47 11.77 -13.15 10.07
CA ARG A 47 12.52 -13.39 8.84
C ARG A 47 13.98 -12.97 8.98
N VAL A 48 14.90 -13.83 8.59
CA VAL A 48 16.31 -13.47 8.42
C VAL A 48 16.45 -12.60 7.16
N THR A 49 16.55 -11.30 7.35
CA THR A 49 16.63 -10.31 6.25
C THR A 49 18.02 -10.26 5.62
N ASP A 50 19.06 -10.45 6.44
CA ASP A 50 20.44 -10.59 6.03
C ASP A 50 21.00 -11.91 6.55
N ASN A 51 21.55 -12.72 5.66
CA ASN A 51 22.15 -13.99 6.05
C ASN A 51 23.53 -13.82 6.75
N LEU A 52 24.04 -12.60 6.89
CA LEU A 52 25.36 -12.38 7.49
C LEU A 52 25.44 -12.85 8.96
N PRO A 53 24.46 -12.58 9.84
CA PRO A 53 24.44 -13.14 11.18
C PRO A 53 24.45 -14.67 11.19
N LEU A 54 23.61 -15.32 10.38
CA LEU A 54 23.57 -16.78 10.27
C LEU A 54 24.90 -17.34 9.72
N ARG A 55 25.50 -16.67 8.74
CA ARG A 55 26.85 -17.01 8.25
C ARG A 55 27.91 -16.86 9.35
N GLY A 56 27.78 -15.85 10.20
CA GLY A 56 28.62 -15.63 11.37
C GLY A 56 28.55 -16.76 12.37
N GLU A 57 27.34 -17.21 12.71
CA GLU A 57 27.13 -18.35 13.59
C GLU A 57 27.75 -19.64 13.02
N ILE A 58 27.50 -19.92 11.73
CA ILE A 58 28.15 -21.06 11.05
C ILE A 58 29.68 -20.92 11.05
N TYR A 59 30.19 -19.71 10.85
CA TYR A 59 31.64 -19.47 10.93
C TYR A 59 32.20 -19.77 12.31
N GLU A 60 31.55 -19.34 13.39
CA GLU A 60 31.97 -19.60 14.76
C GLU A 60 32.07 -21.11 15.07
N GLU A 61 31.12 -21.90 14.58
CA GLU A 61 31.16 -23.37 14.71
C GLU A 61 32.31 -24.00 13.88
N LEU A 62 32.57 -23.46 12.68
CA LEU A 62 33.58 -24.04 11.78
C LEU A 62 35.02 -23.66 12.13
N LYS A 63 35.28 -22.53 12.77
CA LYS A 63 36.61 -21.97 12.95
C LYS A 63 37.56 -22.86 13.75
N CYS A 64 37.03 -23.74 14.60
CA CYS A 64 37.83 -24.69 15.39
C CYS A 64 38.36 -25.85 14.55
N CYS A 65 37.75 -26.17 13.42
CA CYS A 65 38.01 -27.39 12.66
C CYS A 65 38.46 -27.07 11.23
N ALA A 66 37.89 -26.06 10.60
CA ALA A 66 38.11 -25.74 9.17
C ALA A 66 39.23 -24.71 9.00
N VAL A 67 40.29 -25.11 8.34
CA VAL A 67 41.47 -24.25 8.12
C VAL A 67 41.45 -23.55 6.76
N ASN A 68 40.77 -24.12 5.74
CA ASN A 68 40.78 -23.63 4.36
C ASN A 68 39.38 -23.50 3.76
N ASN A 69 39.20 -22.54 2.84
CA ASN A 69 37.99 -22.35 2.03
C ASN A 69 36.70 -22.16 2.85
N ILE A 70 36.79 -21.54 4.04
CA ILE A 70 35.65 -21.34 4.94
C ILE A 70 34.47 -20.65 4.24
N PRO A 71 34.62 -19.58 3.43
CA PRO A 71 33.48 -18.93 2.75
C PRO A 71 32.70 -19.90 1.85
N ARG A 72 33.39 -20.80 1.14
CA ARG A 72 32.76 -21.80 0.28
C ARG A 72 32.03 -22.87 1.11
N LYS A 73 32.64 -23.31 2.20
CA LYS A 73 32.01 -24.27 3.14
C LYS A 73 30.73 -23.71 3.74
N ILE A 74 30.77 -22.45 4.22
CA ILE A 74 29.57 -21.76 4.71
C ILE A 74 28.46 -21.69 3.64
N THR A 75 28.83 -21.42 2.40
CA THR A 75 27.89 -21.37 1.29
C THR A 75 27.25 -22.73 1.03
N ASN A 76 28.07 -23.82 1.01
CA ASN A 76 27.57 -25.19 0.85
C ASN A 76 26.63 -25.58 2.01
N ILE A 77 27.03 -25.30 3.25
CA ILE A 77 26.19 -25.55 4.44
C ILE A 77 24.85 -24.82 4.33
N LEU A 78 24.83 -23.56 3.93
CA LEU A 78 23.58 -22.81 3.73
C LEU A 78 22.68 -23.43 2.65
N GLU A 79 23.25 -23.96 1.56
CA GLU A 79 22.44 -24.65 0.55
C GLU A 79 21.87 -25.98 1.07
N VAL A 80 22.65 -26.76 1.85
CA VAL A 80 22.14 -27.97 2.51
C VAL A 80 21.10 -27.62 3.57
N MET A 81 21.34 -26.55 4.35
CA MET A 81 20.40 -26.09 5.39
C MET A 81 19.04 -25.68 4.79
N LYS A 82 18.99 -25.11 3.59
CA LYS A 82 17.74 -24.83 2.90
C LYS A 82 16.91 -26.08 2.65
N LEU A 83 17.58 -27.22 2.40
CA LEU A 83 16.89 -28.50 2.20
C LEU A 83 16.48 -29.13 3.54
N ALA A 84 17.38 -29.12 4.52
CA ALA A 84 17.14 -29.72 5.84
C ALA A 84 16.06 -28.99 6.64
N ALA A 85 16.01 -27.66 6.54
CA ALA A 85 15.05 -26.82 7.24
C ALA A 85 13.79 -26.47 6.40
N HIS A 86 13.61 -27.10 5.21
CA HIS A 86 12.53 -26.77 4.29
C HIS A 86 11.15 -27.09 4.87
N VAL A 87 10.24 -26.10 4.72
CA VAL A 87 8.81 -26.24 5.01
C VAL A 87 8.05 -25.80 3.75
N GLU A 88 7.07 -26.58 3.33
CA GLU A 88 6.35 -26.38 2.06
C GLU A 88 5.60 -25.04 2.03
N ASP A 89 4.89 -24.72 3.10
CA ASP A 89 4.19 -23.44 3.23
C ASP A 89 4.23 -22.95 4.68
N PHE A 90 4.55 -21.68 4.83
CA PHE A 90 4.54 -20.99 6.11
C PHE A 90 3.47 -19.90 6.08
N VAL A 91 2.26 -20.25 6.52
CA VAL A 91 1.07 -19.39 6.44
C VAL A 91 1.19 -18.20 7.40
N PRO A 92 0.86 -16.97 6.99
CA PRO A 92 0.81 -15.83 7.90
C PRO A 92 -0.30 -15.97 8.96
N GLU A 93 0.01 -15.71 10.22
CA GLU A 93 -0.98 -15.61 11.30
C GLU A 93 -1.61 -14.22 11.29
N THR A 94 -2.91 -14.14 11.00
CA THR A 94 -3.63 -12.86 10.84
C THR A 94 -4.34 -12.38 12.11
N ASP A 95 -4.32 -13.19 13.15
CA ASP A 95 -5.00 -13.01 14.44
C ASP A 95 -4.03 -12.74 15.59
N LYS A 96 -2.73 -12.65 15.30
CA LYS A 96 -1.67 -12.45 16.29
C LYS A 96 -0.66 -11.39 15.84
N ILE A 97 -0.09 -10.72 16.82
CA ILE A 97 1.02 -9.77 16.68
C ILE A 97 2.20 -10.29 17.46
N HIS A 98 3.30 -10.58 16.78
CA HIS A 98 4.52 -11.04 17.44
C HIS A 98 5.40 -9.84 17.79
N LEU A 99 5.69 -9.66 19.07
CA LEU A 99 6.37 -8.52 19.67
C LEU A 99 7.73 -8.94 20.25
N ALA A 100 8.57 -7.98 20.57
CA ALA A 100 9.92 -8.24 21.09
C ALA A 100 9.93 -9.16 22.32
N ASN A 101 8.91 -9.09 23.17
CA ASN A 101 8.80 -9.85 24.43
C ASN A 101 7.75 -10.96 24.42
N GLY A 102 6.97 -11.13 23.34
CA GLY A 102 5.93 -12.16 23.29
C GLY A 102 5.02 -12.10 22.09
N THR A 103 3.83 -12.67 22.24
CA THR A 103 2.79 -12.69 21.22
C THR A 103 1.48 -12.18 21.80
N LEU A 104 0.90 -11.18 21.17
CA LEU A 104 -0.40 -10.58 21.52
C LEU A 104 -1.45 -11.03 20.51
N ALA A 105 -2.52 -11.66 20.99
CA ALA A 105 -3.68 -11.99 20.17
C ALA A 105 -4.62 -10.78 20.03
N LEU A 106 -5.49 -10.77 19.01
CA LEU A 106 -6.41 -9.67 18.78
C LEU A 106 -7.45 -9.48 19.87
N ASP A 107 -7.73 -10.54 20.66
CA ASP A 107 -8.60 -10.46 21.83
C ASP A 107 -7.95 -9.79 23.07
N GLY A 108 -6.65 -9.43 22.96
CA GLY A 108 -5.86 -8.81 24.01
C GLY A 108 -5.10 -9.79 24.90
N SER A 109 -5.23 -11.11 24.69
CA SER A 109 -4.45 -12.09 25.44
C SER A 109 -2.98 -12.04 25.03
N PHE A 110 -2.07 -12.02 26.00
CA PHE A 110 -0.62 -11.95 25.80
C PHE A 110 0.08 -13.20 26.32
N THR A 111 0.95 -13.76 25.50
CA THR A 111 1.83 -14.86 25.85
C THR A 111 3.27 -14.37 25.80
N GLU A 112 3.95 -14.41 26.94
CA GLU A 112 5.33 -13.97 27.06
C GLU A 112 6.31 -14.98 26.43
N GLY A 113 7.43 -14.47 25.92
CA GLY A 113 8.49 -15.27 25.33
C GLY A 113 8.35 -15.47 23.81
N LYS A 114 9.31 -16.22 23.27
CA LYS A 114 9.43 -16.47 21.82
C LYS A 114 9.47 -17.98 21.53
N PRO A 115 8.40 -18.73 21.84
CA PRO A 115 8.41 -20.17 21.68
C PRO A 115 8.38 -20.60 20.21
N ASP A 116 7.77 -19.80 19.33
CA ASP A 116 7.45 -20.19 17.96
C ASP A 116 8.28 -19.43 16.93
N ILE A 117 8.54 -20.09 15.80
CA ILE A 117 9.08 -19.44 14.60
C ILE A 117 7.97 -18.60 13.99
N VAL A 118 8.30 -17.35 13.63
CA VAL A 118 7.31 -16.38 13.14
C VAL A 118 7.77 -15.71 11.83
N ARG A 119 6.82 -15.25 11.02
CA ARG A 119 7.14 -14.53 9.77
C ARG A 119 7.73 -13.15 10.00
N SER A 120 7.19 -12.45 10.98
CA SER A 120 7.64 -11.12 11.37
C SER A 120 7.50 -10.96 12.88
N ARG A 121 8.47 -10.29 13.48
CA ARG A 121 8.43 -9.89 14.87
C ARG A 121 8.72 -8.40 14.93
N LEU A 122 7.80 -7.65 15.52
CA LEU A 122 7.95 -6.23 15.70
C LEU A 122 8.97 -5.95 16.81
N PRO A 123 9.80 -4.92 16.67
CA PRO A 123 10.85 -4.60 17.65
C PRO A 123 10.31 -4.02 18.96
N VAL A 124 9.05 -3.60 19.00
CA VAL A 124 8.40 -3.04 20.19
C VAL A 124 7.99 -4.13 21.16
N ALA A 125 8.13 -3.85 22.47
CA ALA A 125 7.65 -4.72 23.53
C ALA A 125 6.18 -4.39 23.89
N TYR A 126 5.41 -5.41 24.23
CA TYR A 126 4.08 -5.21 24.83
C TYR A 126 4.24 -4.83 26.31
N ARG A 127 3.76 -3.66 26.65
CA ARG A 127 3.67 -3.14 28.03
C ARG A 127 2.28 -2.54 28.21
N PRO A 128 1.37 -3.25 28.87
CA PRO A 128 0.00 -2.76 29.08
C PRO A 128 -0.06 -1.49 29.94
N ASP A 129 0.98 -1.22 30.70
CA ASP A 129 1.16 -0.05 31.57
C ASP A 129 2.02 1.05 30.93
N ALA A 130 2.34 0.95 29.63
CA ALA A 130 3.11 1.98 28.94
C ALA A 130 2.41 3.35 29.04
N PRO A 131 3.17 4.44 29.25
CA PRO A 131 2.59 5.77 29.30
C PRO A 131 1.83 6.14 28.04
N VAL A 132 0.80 6.97 28.20
CA VAL A 132 0.10 7.57 27.05
C VAL A 132 1.13 8.35 26.22
N PRO A 133 1.19 8.14 24.89
CA PRO A 133 2.18 8.77 24.03
C PRO A 133 1.81 10.24 23.76
N ALA A 134 2.06 11.10 24.76
CA ALA A 134 1.57 12.47 24.78
C ALA A 134 2.14 13.33 23.66
N LEU A 135 3.42 13.15 23.33
CA LEU A 135 4.07 13.90 22.25
C LEU A 135 3.53 13.49 20.89
N TRP A 136 3.37 12.17 20.67
CA TRP A 136 2.74 11.62 19.45
C TRP A 136 1.33 12.16 19.24
N LEU A 137 0.49 12.12 20.26
CA LEU A 137 -0.89 12.61 20.19
C LEU A 137 -0.95 14.11 19.92
N SER A 138 -0.11 14.89 20.61
CA SER A 138 0.01 16.34 20.38
C SER A 138 0.49 16.66 18.96
N PHE A 139 1.44 15.87 18.45
CA PHE A 139 1.92 16.00 17.06
C PHE A 139 0.79 15.73 16.07
N LEU A 140 0.01 14.66 16.27
CA LEU A 140 -1.12 14.34 15.39
C LEU A 140 -2.21 15.41 15.44
N ASP A 141 -2.54 15.93 16.62
CA ASP A 141 -3.53 17.02 16.76
C ASP A 141 -3.07 18.30 16.04
N GLY A 142 -1.77 18.58 16.04
CA GLY A 142 -1.20 19.69 15.27
C GLY A 142 -1.14 19.45 13.75
N LEU A 143 -1.05 18.19 13.32
CA LEU A 143 -0.85 17.82 11.92
C LEU A 143 -2.17 17.55 11.17
N LEU A 144 -3.11 16.87 11.82
CA LEU A 144 -4.36 16.40 11.21
C LEU A 144 -5.59 17.07 11.82
N TYR A 145 -6.69 16.95 11.14
CA TYR A 145 -7.99 17.28 11.72
C TYR A 145 -8.42 16.18 12.68
N ALA A 146 -9.03 16.56 13.80
CA ALA A 146 -9.36 15.63 14.88
C ALA A 146 -10.25 14.47 14.42
N GLU A 147 -11.18 14.73 13.48
CA GLU A 147 -12.06 13.72 12.90
C GLU A 147 -11.36 12.67 12.04
N ASP A 148 -10.12 12.95 11.58
CA ASP A 148 -9.34 12.05 10.72
C ASP A 148 -8.35 11.18 11.54
N ILE A 149 -8.05 11.56 12.78
CA ILE A 149 -7.13 10.81 13.66
C ILE A 149 -7.59 9.36 13.89
N PRO A 150 -8.89 9.06 14.12
CA PRO A 150 -9.35 7.67 14.23
C PRO A 150 -9.08 6.82 12.98
N THR A 151 -9.20 7.41 11.78
CA THR A 151 -8.88 6.72 10.51
C THR A 151 -7.39 6.35 10.45
N LEU A 152 -6.50 7.29 10.82
CA LEU A 152 -5.05 7.02 10.88
C LEU A 152 -4.73 5.97 11.95
N GLN A 153 -5.33 6.04 13.13
CA GLN A 153 -5.14 5.08 14.21
C GLN A 153 -5.49 3.65 13.76
N GLU A 154 -6.63 3.48 13.11
CA GLU A 154 -7.05 2.21 12.55
C GLU A 154 -6.11 1.72 11.46
N PHE A 155 -5.63 2.62 10.59
CA PHE A 155 -4.70 2.24 9.53
C PHE A 155 -3.34 1.79 10.07
N ILE A 156 -2.79 2.49 11.06
CA ILE A 156 -1.55 2.08 11.73
C ILE A 156 -1.75 0.75 12.46
N GLY A 157 -2.86 0.58 13.18
CA GLY A 157 -3.24 -0.68 13.79
C GLY A 157 -3.35 -1.82 12.78
N TYR A 158 -3.96 -1.56 11.63
CA TYR A 158 -4.07 -2.51 10.52
C TYR A 158 -2.70 -2.95 9.98
N CYS A 159 -1.68 -2.10 10.08
CA CYS A 159 -0.32 -2.45 9.69
C CYS A 159 0.38 -3.41 10.67
N LEU A 160 -0.18 -3.69 11.85
CA LEU A 160 0.41 -4.60 12.83
C LEU A 160 0.22 -6.08 12.49
N ILE A 161 -0.73 -6.43 11.62
CA ILE A 161 -1.08 -7.81 11.24
C ILE A 161 -0.89 -8.08 9.75
N PRO A 162 -0.55 -9.31 9.31
CA PRO A 162 -0.38 -9.65 7.89
C PRO A 162 -1.74 -9.92 7.20
N SER A 163 -2.60 -8.89 7.10
CA SER A 163 -3.95 -9.02 6.55
C SER A 163 -4.28 -7.87 5.62
N ASN A 164 -4.93 -8.14 4.48
CA ASN A 164 -5.47 -7.13 3.57
C ASN A 164 -7.00 -7.11 3.54
N LYS A 165 -7.67 -7.59 4.60
CA LYS A 165 -9.14 -7.61 4.68
C LYS A 165 -9.77 -6.21 4.58
N GLY A 166 -9.08 -5.17 5.04
CA GLY A 166 -9.54 -3.78 4.96
C GLY A 166 -9.48 -3.20 3.54
N GLN A 167 -8.68 -3.78 2.63
CA GLN A 167 -8.60 -3.43 1.20
C GLN A 167 -8.35 -1.94 0.90
N HIS A 168 -7.64 -1.23 1.78
CA HIS A 168 -7.34 0.18 1.62
C HIS A 168 -5.83 0.46 1.68
N MET A 169 -5.42 1.45 0.92
CA MET A 169 -4.18 2.19 1.08
C MET A 169 -4.47 3.56 1.68
N MET A 170 -3.46 4.20 2.23
CA MET A 170 -3.59 5.56 2.78
C MET A 170 -2.72 6.55 2.00
N VAL A 171 -3.27 7.72 1.77
CA VAL A 171 -2.58 8.89 1.24
C VAL A 171 -2.74 10.03 2.23
N ILE A 172 -1.63 10.58 2.72
CA ILE A 172 -1.64 11.79 3.55
C ILE A 172 -1.12 12.94 2.70
N LYS A 173 -2.04 13.83 2.33
CA LYS A 173 -1.80 14.98 1.46
C LYS A 173 -1.52 16.24 2.27
N GLY A 174 -0.55 17.05 1.83
CA GLY A 174 -0.24 18.37 2.39
C GLY A 174 0.44 19.28 1.37
N ASN A 175 0.85 20.45 1.80
CA ASN A 175 1.48 21.48 0.94
C ASN A 175 3.03 21.45 1.01
N GLY A 176 3.59 20.59 1.88
CA GLY A 176 5.03 20.49 2.15
C GLY A 176 5.45 21.20 3.45
N GLY A 177 6.35 20.56 4.20
CA GLY A 177 6.89 21.13 5.44
C GLY A 177 6.00 21.01 6.68
N GLU A 178 4.85 20.31 6.63
CA GLU A 178 3.97 20.11 7.80
C GLU A 178 4.51 19.06 8.78
N GLY A 179 5.36 18.15 8.30
CA GLY A 179 5.96 17.09 9.11
C GLY A 179 5.39 15.69 8.84
N LYS A 180 4.76 15.43 7.69
CA LYS A 180 4.21 14.11 7.31
C LYS A 180 5.22 12.96 7.46
N SER A 181 6.46 13.18 7.04
CA SER A 181 7.55 12.18 7.09
C SER A 181 7.89 11.73 8.53
N GLN A 182 7.54 12.53 9.56
CA GLN A 182 7.72 12.12 10.96
C GLN A 182 6.87 10.89 11.30
N ILE A 183 5.68 10.76 10.68
CA ILE A 183 4.85 9.55 10.81
C ILE A 183 5.64 8.33 10.31
N GLY A 184 6.26 8.44 9.12
CA GLY A 184 7.08 7.37 8.55
C GLY A 184 8.23 6.95 9.48
N ALA A 185 8.93 7.92 10.08
CA ALA A 185 10.02 7.66 11.01
C ALA A 185 9.56 6.89 12.26
N VAL A 186 8.41 7.24 12.82
CA VAL A 186 7.81 6.55 13.98
C VAL A 186 7.35 5.14 13.58
N LEU A 187 6.72 4.98 12.42
CA LEU A 187 6.30 3.66 11.91
C LEU A 187 7.50 2.75 11.65
N GLY A 188 8.65 3.30 11.23
CA GLY A 188 9.91 2.56 11.13
C GLY A 188 10.38 1.99 12.47
N ALA A 189 10.25 2.74 13.56
CA ALA A 189 10.56 2.25 14.91
C ALA A 189 9.55 1.20 15.39
N LEU A 190 8.28 1.35 15.05
CA LEU A 190 7.20 0.43 15.42
C LEU A 190 7.29 -0.91 14.70
N LEU A 191 7.54 -0.90 13.38
CA LEU A 191 7.44 -2.07 12.51
C LEU A 191 8.81 -2.71 12.20
N GLY A 192 9.91 -1.97 12.38
CA GLY A 192 11.26 -2.44 12.10
C GLY A 192 11.41 -3.00 10.67
N SER A 193 11.99 -4.18 10.54
CA SER A 193 12.23 -4.86 9.25
C SER A 193 10.94 -5.25 8.50
N SER A 194 9.77 -5.12 9.12
CA SER A 194 8.48 -5.34 8.49
C SER A 194 7.96 -4.12 7.72
N MET A 195 8.66 -2.99 7.81
CA MET A 195 8.42 -1.80 7.01
C MET A 195 9.51 -1.64 5.93
N LYS A 196 9.13 -1.07 4.81
CA LYS A 196 10.04 -0.73 3.70
C LYS A 196 9.68 0.62 3.11
N ASP A 197 10.69 1.44 2.85
CA ASP A 197 10.54 2.61 2.00
C ASP A 197 10.55 2.20 0.53
N GLY A 198 9.65 2.74 -0.27
CA GLY A 198 9.53 2.39 -1.67
C GLY A 198 8.54 3.23 -2.44
N SER A 199 8.79 3.45 -3.73
CA SER A 199 7.89 4.23 -4.58
C SER A 199 6.73 3.39 -5.10
N ILE A 200 5.50 3.86 -4.89
CA ILE A 200 4.26 3.25 -5.43
C ILE A 200 4.27 3.29 -6.95
N GLY A 201 4.80 4.35 -7.55
CA GLY A 201 4.99 4.44 -9.00
C GLY A 201 5.89 3.32 -9.51
N LYS A 202 7.04 3.09 -8.88
CA LYS A 202 7.95 1.99 -9.23
C LYS A 202 7.30 0.61 -9.05
N ILE A 203 6.54 0.42 -7.98
CA ILE A 203 5.79 -0.83 -7.73
C ILE A 203 4.75 -1.07 -8.81
N SER A 204 4.07 -0.02 -9.29
CA SER A 204 3.06 -0.13 -10.35
C SER A 204 3.66 -0.56 -11.70
N GLU A 205 4.86 -0.11 -12.03
CA GLU A 205 5.49 -0.31 -13.34
C GLU A 205 6.46 -1.51 -13.38
N ASN A 206 7.16 -1.78 -12.27
CA ASN A 206 8.23 -2.77 -12.23
C ASN A 206 7.82 -4.05 -11.49
N ARG A 207 7.73 -5.15 -12.25
CA ARG A 207 7.39 -6.48 -11.71
C ARG A 207 8.34 -6.98 -10.61
N PHE A 208 9.63 -6.62 -10.67
CA PHE A 208 10.61 -7.03 -9.68
C PHE A 208 10.43 -6.26 -8.35
N ALA A 209 10.04 -4.98 -8.42
CA ALA A 209 9.79 -4.18 -7.22
C ALA A 209 8.63 -4.73 -6.38
N ARG A 210 7.68 -5.43 -7.00
CA ARG A 210 6.57 -6.10 -6.28
C ARG A 210 7.05 -7.25 -5.40
N ALA A 211 8.03 -8.04 -5.87
CA ALA A 211 8.59 -9.13 -5.09
C ALA A 211 9.32 -8.66 -3.81
N ASP A 212 9.76 -7.40 -3.79
CA ASP A 212 10.37 -6.79 -2.60
C ASP A 212 9.35 -6.52 -1.48
N LEU A 213 8.05 -6.55 -1.78
CA LEU A 213 6.97 -6.40 -0.80
C LEU A 213 6.58 -7.73 -0.13
N GLU A 214 7.12 -8.84 -0.59
CA GLU A 214 6.91 -10.12 0.08
C GLU A 214 7.45 -10.05 1.51
N HIS A 215 6.66 -10.47 2.48
CA HIS A 215 6.93 -10.42 3.91
C HIS A 215 6.90 -9.01 4.56
N ILE A 216 6.57 -7.96 3.81
CA ILE A 216 6.48 -6.59 4.32
C ILE A 216 5.04 -6.32 4.80
N LEU A 217 4.92 -5.69 5.97
CA LEU A 217 3.64 -5.24 6.51
C LEU A 217 3.22 -3.88 5.97
N LEU A 218 4.19 -2.98 5.77
CA LEU A 218 3.94 -1.61 5.31
C LEU A 218 5.01 -1.16 4.33
N CYS A 219 4.60 -0.65 3.17
CA CYS A 219 5.45 0.10 2.26
C CYS A 219 5.08 1.58 2.32
N VAL A 220 6.06 2.44 2.57
CA VAL A 220 5.90 3.89 2.65
C VAL A 220 6.56 4.56 1.46
N ASP A 221 5.81 5.39 0.75
CA ASP A 221 6.29 6.30 -0.29
C ASP A 221 6.32 7.71 0.31
N ASP A 222 7.50 8.14 0.79
CA ASP A 222 7.66 9.38 1.56
C ASP A 222 7.59 10.64 0.68
N ASP A 223 7.85 10.52 -0.60
CA ASP A 223 7.77 11.63 -1.56
C ASP A 223 7.09 11.15 -2.85
N MET A 224 5.82 10.80 -2.71
CA MET A 224 5.05 10.34 -3.85
C MET A 224 4.89 11.47 -4.85
N ARG A 225 5.46 11.29 -6.04
CA ARG A 225 5.38 12.25 -7.13
C ARG A 225 3.95 12.41 -7.59
N MET A 226 3.58 13.63 -7.97
CA MET A 226 2.27 13.98 -8.54
C MET A 226 2.04 13.39 -9.94
N GLU A 227 2.98 12.60 -10.45
CA GLU A 227 2.84 11.92 -11.73
C GLU A 227 1.75 10.86 -11.65
N ALA A 228 0.86 10.88 -12.62
CA ALA A 228 -0.22 9.91 -12.70
C ALA A 228 0.31 8.49 -12.88
N LEU A 229 -0.17 7.54 -12.08
CA LEU A 229 0.15 6.13 -12.23
C LEU A 229 -0.33 5.61 -13.58
N ARG A 230 0.57 5.06 -14.39
CA ARG A 230 0.24 4.47 -15.69
C ARG A 230 -0.55 3.17 -15.55
N GLN A 231 -0.29 2.40 -14.50
CA GLN A 231 -0.93 1.10 -14.24
C GLN A 231 -1.35 0.99 -12.78
N THR A 232 -2.64 1.06 -12.51
CA THR A 232 -3.18 0.92 -11.15
C THR A 232 -3.54 -0.52 -10.79
N ASN A 233 -3.58 -1.43 -11.77
CA ASN A 233 -3.98 -2.82 -11.57
C ASN A 233 -3.16 -3.50 -10.47
N TYR A 234 -1.85 -3.29 -10.46
CA TYR A 234 -0.98 -3.92 -9.47
C TYR A 234 -1.16 -3.30 -8.09
N VAL A 235 -1.34 -1.98 -7.99
CA VAL A 235 -1.66 -1.31 -6.72
C VAL A 235 -2.98 -1.86 -6.17
N LYS A 236 -4.02 -1.96 -6.99
CA LYS A 236 -5.31 -2.57 -6.61
C LYS A 236 -5.13 -4.01 -6.14
N SER A 237 -4.38 -4.82 -6.90
CA SER A 237 -4.15 -6.23 -6.56
C SER A 237 -3.40 -6.40 -5.24
N ILE A 238 -2.37 -5.59 -4.96
CA ILE A 238 -1.62 -5.62 -3.69
C ILE A 238 -2.56 -5.27 -2.53
N VAL A 239 -3.29 -4.17 -2.65
CA VAL A 239 -4.19 -3.68 -1.59
C VAL A 239 -5.32 -4.67 -1.27
N THR A 240 -5.75 -5.47 -2.26
CA THR A 240 -6.84 -6.45 -2.11
C THR A 240 -6.37 -7.89 -1.98
N ALA A 241 -5.06 -8.15 -1.99
CA ALA A 241 -4.52 -9.51 -1.90
C ALA A 241 -4.94 -10.17 -0.57
N GLN A 242 -5.61 -11.31 -0.66
CA GLN A 242 -6.00 -12.11 0.51
C GLN A 242 -5.18 -13.41 0.62
N GLY A 243 -4.04 -13.46 -0.06
CA GLY A 243 -3.21 -14.66 -0.13
C GLY A 243 -1.96 -14.46 -0.97
N LYS A 244 -1.61 -15.50 -1.72
CA LYS A 244 -0.46 -15.47 -2.61
C LYS A 244 -0.74 -14.71 -3.89
N MET A 245 0.29 -14.02 -4.39
CA MET A 245 0.31 -13.34 -5.69
C MET A 245 1.46 -13.87 -6.54
N ASP A 246 1.33 -13.75 -7.85
CA ASP A 246 2.43 -14.01 -8.79
C ASP A 246 3.50 -12.93 -8.64
N LEU A 247 4.69 -13.34 -8.18
CA LEU A 247 5.84 -12.48 -7.94
C LEU A 247 7.01 -12.93 -8.81
N GLU A 248 7.84 -11.99 -9.22
CA GLU A 248 8.99 -12.27 -10.08
C GLU A 248 10.25 -11.60 -9.54
N ARG A 249 11.33 -12.38 -9.40
CA ARG A 249 12.67 -11.90 -9.05
C ARG A 249 13.58 -11.97 -10.26
N LYS A 250 14.48 -10.99 -10.40
CA LYS A 250 15.42 -10.94 -11.53
C LYS A 250 16.20 -12.25 -11.67
N GLY A 251 16.14 -12.86 -12.84
CA GLY A 251 16.87 -14.11 -13.13
C GLY A 251 16.26 -15.37 -12.54
N LYS A 252 15.02 -15.32 -12.02
CA LYS A 252 14.27 -16.48 -11.53
C LYS A 252 12.90 -16.53 -12.21
N GLN A 253 12.33 -17.74 -12.28
CA GLN A 253 10.94 -17.92 -12.70
C GLN A 253 9.99 -17.23 -11.71
N SER A 254 8.80 -16.84 -12.19
CA SER A 254 7.75 -16.34 -11.31
C SER A 254 7.31 -17.43 -10.33
N TYR A 255 6.85 -17.00 -9.16
CA TYR A 255 6.42 -17.88 -8.08
C TYR A 255 5.26 -17.25 -7.31
N GLN A 256 4.51 -18.09 -6.58
CA GLN A 256 3.42 -17.64 -5.72
C GLN A 256 3.96 -17.25 -4.35
N GLY A 257 4.04 -15.92 -4.09
CA GLY A 257 4.48 -15.37 -2.80
C GLY A 257 3.33 -14.76 -1.99
N TRP A 258 3.43 -14.79 -0.66
CA TRP A 258 2.45 -14.15 0.22
C TRP A 258 2.49 -12.62 0.12
N MET A 259 1.35 -12.01 -0.14
CA MET A 259 1.23 -10.56 -0.26
C MET A 259 0.19 -10.02 0.74
N PHE A 260 0.67 -9.20 1.67
CA PHE A 260 -0.14 -8.53 2.68
C PHE A 260 0.38 -7.12 3.01
N ALA A 261 1.20 -6.56 2.13
CA ALA A 261 1.73 -5.21 2.32
C ALA A 261 0.63 -4.16 2.20
N ARG A 262 0.52 -3.25 3.18
CA ARG A 262 -0.23 -2.01 3.05
C ARG A 262 0.63 -0.95 2.38
N LEU A 263 -0.02 0.01 1.75
CA LEU A 263 0.65 1.12 1.08
C LEU A 263 0.26 2.42 1.78
N LEU A 264 1.26 3.20 2.20
CA LEU A 264 1.12 4.55 2.72
C LEU A 264 1.90 5.49 1.82
N ALA A 265 1.28 6.58 1.39
CA ALA A 265 1.95 7.60 0.62
C ALA A 265 1.84 8.95 1.32
N PHE A 266 2.94 9.68 1.38
CA PHE A 266 2.96 11.11 1.68
C PHE A 266 3.08 11.87 0.36
N SER A 267 2.21 12.86 0.16
CA SER A 267 2.15 13.59 -1.10
C SER A 267 1.89 15.07 -0.87
N ASN A 268 2.39 15.89 -1.80
CA ASN A 268 2.05 17.30 -1.89
C ASN A 268 0.95 17.54 -2.94
N GLY A 269 0.24 16.50 -3.36
CA GLY A 269 -0.87 16.51 -4.30
C GLY A 269 -1.64 15.21 -4.29
N ASP A 270 -2.57 15.04 -5.21
CA ASP A 270 -3.44 13.88 -5.29
C ASP A 270 -2.80 12.74 -6.07
N LEU A 271 -3.06 11.51 -5.63
CA LEU A 271 -2.64 10.31 -6.36
C LEU A 271 -3.52 10.14 -7.60
N GLN A 272 -2.96 10.48 -8.73
CA GLN A 272 -3.64 10.41 -10.01
C GLN A 272 -3.41 9.07 -10.72
N ALA A 273 -4.40 8.62 -11.47
CA ALA A 273 -4.32 7.45 -12.34
C ALA A 273 -4.50 7.87 -13.80
N LEU A 274 -3.45 7.72 -14.61
CA LEU A 274 -3.45 8.23 -15.98
C LEU A 274 -4.53 7.56 -16.87
N TYR A 275 -4.79 6.27 -16.66
CA TYR A 275 -5.70 5.48 -17.51
C TYR A 275 -6.81 4.78 -16.73
N ASP A 276 -6.72 4.69 -15.40
CA ASP A 276 -7.72 4.01 -14.58
C ASP A 276 -8.64 5.05 -13.93
N ARG A 277 -9.83 5.15 -14.48
CA ARG A 277 -10.90 6.03 -14.00
C ARG A 277 -12.03 5.22 -13.37
N SER A 278 -11.76 3.92 -13.12
CA SER A 278 -12.74 3.07 -12.45
C SER A 278 -12.83 3.45 -10.97
N ASP A 279 -14.02 3.37 -10.43
CA ASP A 279 -14.29 3.52 -9.01
C ASP A 279 -13.44 2.58 -8.14
N GLY A 280 -12.96 1.48 -8.75
CA GLY A 280 -12.17 0.46 -8.10
C GLY A 280 -10.83 0.91 -7.52
N PHE A 281 -10.20 1.95 -8.07
CA PHE A 281 -8.95 2.51 -7.57
C PHE A 281 -9.21 3.53 -6.45
N TYR A 282 -10.13 4.46 -6.67
CA TYR A 282 -10.39 5.56 -5.72
C TYR A 282 -11.06 5.08 -4.44
N ARG A 283 -12.02 4.17 -4.50
CA ARG A 283 -12.70 3.64 -3.31
C ARG A 283 -11.78 2.89 -2.33
N ARG A 284 -10.55 2.55 -2.77
CA ARG A 284 -9.55 1.89 -1.93
C ARG A 284 -8.56 2.86 -1.30
N GLN A 285 -8.80 4.15 -1.42
CA GLN A 285 -7.93 5.18 -0.84
C GLN A 285 -8.60 5.81 0.37
N LEU A 286 -7.88 5.86 1.47
CA LEU A 286 -8.14 6.74 2.60
C LEU A 286 -7.29 7.98 2.39
N VAL A 287 -7.92 9.10 2.07
CA VAL A 287 -7.22 10.35 1.74
C VAL A 287 -7.38 11.32 2.90
N LEU A 288 -6.31 11.48 3.67
CA LEU A 288 -6.24 12.46 4.76
C LEU A 288 -5.52 13.72 4.27
N THR A 289 -5.96 14.88 4.73
CA THR A 289 -5.29 16.16 4.47
C THR A 289 -4.70 16.72 5.75
N THR A 290 -3.47 17.22 5.66
CA THR A 290 -2.85 17.90 6.80
C THR A 290 -3.49 19.27 7.02
N ARG A 291 -3.43 19.74 8.27
CA ARG A 291 -3.68 21.15 8.60
C ARG A 291 -2.54 22.00 8.05
N GLU A 292 -2.84 23.26 7.80
CA GLU A 292 -1.80 24.21 7.41
C GLU A 292 -0.78 24.39 8.55
N LYS A 293 0.49 24.49 8.16
CA LYS A 293 1.56 24.78 9.13
C LYS A 293 1.33 26.17 9.73
N PRO A 294 1.21 26.30 11.07
CA PRO A 294 1.05 27.59 11.70
C PRO A 294 2.22 28.53 11.35
N ALA A 295 1.89 29.80 11.07
CA ALA A 295 2.91 30.80 10.83
C ALA A 295 3.82 30.94 12.07
N GLY A 296 5.14 30.92 11.83
CA GLY A 296 6.13 31.04 12.91
C GLY A 296 6.41 29.75 13.70
N ARG A 297 5.83 28.58 13.34
CA ARG A 297 6.20 27.31 13.96
C ARG A 297 7.69 27.05 13.75
N VAL A 298 8.40 26.85 14.86
CA VAL A 298 9.79 26.39 14.86
C VAL A 298 9.77 24.85 14.83
N ASP A 299 10.45 24.29 13.83
CA ASP A 299 10.53 22.84 13.70
C ASP A 299 11.57 22.29 14.70
N ASP A 300 11.20 21.22 15.43
CA ASP A 300 12.10 20.50 16.31
C ASP A 300 12.80 19.40 15.49
N PRO A 301 14.13 19.49 15.29
CA PRO A 301 14.87 18.48 14.51
C PRO A 301 14.87 17.09 15.17
N ASP A 302 14.69 17.03 16.47
CA ASP A 302 14.72 15.79 17.25
C ASP A 302 13.30 15.21 17.50
N LEU A 303 12.26 15.81 16.90
CA LEU A 303 10.87 15.43 17.15
C LEU A 303 10.62 13.94 16.90
N ALA A 304 11.16 13.39 15.79
CA ALA A 304 11.01 11.97 15.48
C ALA A 304 11.63 11.09 16.57
N GLU A 305 12.84 11.41 17.02
CA GLU A 305 13.54 10.61 18.06
C GLU A 305 12.82 10.65 19.39
N LYS A 306 12.27 11.82 19.75
CA LYS A 306 11.45 11.97 20.95
C LYS A 306 10.16 11.16 20.87
N MET A 307 9.48 11.16 19.72
CA MET A 307 8.27 10.33 19.52
C MET A 307 8.60 8.83 19.49
N LYS A 308 9.73 8.42 18.90
CA LYS A 308 10.17 7.01 18.94
C LYS A 308 10.39 6.50 20.36
N ALA A 309 10.77 7.36 21.30
CA ALA A 309 10.87 6.98 22.70
C ALA A 309 9.51 6.63 23.34
N GLU A 310 8.39 7.03 22.73
CA GLU A 310 7.03 6.70 23.15
C GLU A 310 6.45 5.46 22.41
N VAL A 311 7.29 4.69 21.70
CA VAL A 311 6.82 3.64 20.74
C VAL A 311 5.94 2.58 21.40
N GLU A 312 6.14 2.25 22.67
CA GLU A 312 5.30 1.28 23.39
C GLU A 312 3.88 1.83 23.63
N GLY A 313 3.75 3.09 24.00
CA GLY A 313 2.47 3.79 24.10
C GLY A 313 1.81 3.97 22.75
N ILE A 314 2.59 4.27 21.69
CA ILE A 314 2.10 4.36 20.32
C ILE A 314 1.60 2.99 19.83
N PHE A 315 2.27 1.91 20.21
CA PHE A 315 1.80 0.55 19.92
C PHE A 315 0.42 0.29 20.54
N LEU A 316 0.22 0.62 21.82
CA LEU A 316 -1.07 0.44 22.49
C LEU A 316 -2.15 1.27 21.81
N TRP A 317 -1.88 2.53 21.48
CA TRP A 317 -2.78 3.40 20.75
C TRP A 317 -3.16 2.81 19.39
N ALA A 318 -2.19 2.28 18.63
CA ALA A 318 -2.43 1.64 17.35
C ALA A 318 -3.22 0.33 17.51
N PHE A 319 -2.95 -0.44 18.56
CA PHE A 319 -3.66 -1.69 18.85
C PHE A 319 -5.15 -1.44 19.17
N GLU A 320 -5.49 -0.39 19.91
CA GLU A 320 -6.88 0.03 20.10
C GLU A 320 -7.57 0.33 18.77
N GLY A 321 -6.87 1.01 17.86
CA GLY A 321 -7.36 1.24 16.50
C GLY A 321 -7.61 -0.05 15.73
N LEU A 322 -6.70 -1.03 15.84
CA LEU A 322 -6.89 -2.36 15.24
C LEU A 322 -8.09 -3.09 15.81
N GLN A 323 -8.26 -3.08 17.13
CA GLN A 323 -9.41 -3.73 17.79
C GLN A 323 -10.73 -3.11 17.31
N ARG A 324 -10.79 -1.78 17.21
CA ARG A 324 -11.99 -1.08 16.67
C ARG A 324 -12.24 -1.46 15.21
N LEU A 325 -11.20 -1.51 14.38
CA LEU A 325 -11.32 -1.90 12.98
C LEU A 325 -11.81 -3.36 12.82
N VAL A 326 -11.27 -4.27 13.62
CA VAL A 326 -11.70 -5.70 13.64
C VAL A 326 -13.16 -5.82 14.07
N ALA A 327 -13.56 -5.12 15.14
CA ALA A 327 -14.94 -5.08 15.64
C ALA A 327 -15.91 -4.53 14.57
N ASN A 328 -15.42 -3.63 13.71
CA ASN A 328 -16.20 -3.08 12.58
C ASN A 328 -16.01 -3.89 11.27
N ASN A 329 -15.62 -5.17 11.35
CA ASN A 329 -15.40 -6.04 10.19
C ASN A 329 -14.47 -5.43 9.12
N PHE A 330 -13.38 -4.82 9.53
CA PHE A 330 -12.40 -4.15 8.69
C PHE A 330 -12.94 -2.99 7.84
N LYS A 331 -14.04 -2.37 8.28
CA LYS A 331 -14.53 -1.11 7.69
C LYS A 331 -13.97 0.04 8.50
N PHE A 332 -13.18 0.87 7.83
CA PHE A 332 -12.54 2.04 8.45
C PHE A 332 -13.55 3.07 8.90
N THR A 333 -13.25 3.73 10.01
CA THR A 333 -13.93 4.95 10.43
C THR A 333 -13.49 6.07 9.50
N GLU A 334 -14.39 6.50 8.62
CA GLU A 334 -14.13 7.61 7.70
C GLU A 334 -14.88 8.85 8.15
N SER A 335 -14.18 9.97 8.33
CA SER A 335 -14.78 11.27 8.53
C SER A 335 -15.52 11.72 7.26
N GLN A 336 -16.37 12.78 7.37
CA GLN A 336 -16.95 13.38 6.17
C GLN A 336 -15.83 13.97 5.29
N ARG A 337 -14.81 14.59 5.90
CA ARG A 337 -13.62 15.12 5.21
C ARG A 337 -12.87 14.03 4.41
N THR A 338 -12.62 12.86 5.00
CA THR A 338 -11.95 11.74 4.29
C THR A 338 -12.77 11.33 3.05
N ARG A 339 -14.11 11.28 3.16
CA ARG A 339 -15.00 10.98 2.01
C ARG A 339 -14.94 12.08 0.96
N ASP A 340 -15.00 13.34 1.37
CA ASP A 340 -14.96 14.51 0.47
C ASP A 340 -13.62 14.61 -0.24
N ASN A 341 -12.50 14.38 0.46
CA ASN A 341 -11.17 14.32 -0.12
C ASN A 341 -11.07 13.24 -1.22
N ARG A 342 -11.58 12.04 -0.94
CA ARG A 342 -11.61 10.96 -1.92
C ARG A 342 -12.45 11.31 -3.15
N GLU A 343 -13.59 11.94 -2.94
CA GLU A 343 -14.46 12.39 -4.04
C GLU A 343 -13.81 13.53 -4.85
N ALA A 344 -13.09 14.45 -4.20
CA ALA A 344 -12.30 15.48 -4.88
C ALA A 344 -11.22 14.86 -5.78
N VAL A 345 -10.41 13.94 -5.23
CA VAL A 345 -9.39 13.20 -6.02
C VAL A 345 -10.03 12.48 -7.22
N ARG A 346 -11.20 11.88 -7.04
CA ARG A 346 -11.93 11.20 -8.12
C ARG A 346 -12.41 12.18 -9.18
N ARG A 347 -12.91 13.35 -8.81
CA ARG A 347 -13.35 14.40 -9.74
C ARG A 347 -12.17 14.97 -10.52
N ASP A 348 -11.10 15.36 -9.86
CA ASP A 348 -9.89 15.92 -10.48
C ASP A 348 -9.28 14.97 -11.54
N ASN A 349 -9.47 13.67 -11.35
CA ASN A 349 -9.02 12.63 -12.29
C ASN A 349 -10.05 12.27 -13.37
N ASN A 350 -11.28 12.78 -13.28
CA ASN A 350 -12.36 12.48 -14.22
C ASN A 350 -13.18 13.72 -14.57
N ASN A 351 -12.62 14.54 -15.42
CA ASN A 351 -13.23 15.77 -15.91
C ASN A 351 -14.58 15.60 -16.66
N VAL A 352 -15.05 14.36 -16.82
CA VAL A 352 -16.41 14.09 -17.36
C VAL A 352 -17.49 14.57 -16.40
N PHE A 353 -17.25 14.54 -15.09
CA PHE A 353 -18.22 15.05 -14.12
C PHE A 353 -18.36 16.55 -14.21
N ASP A 354 -17.23 17.26 -14.26
CA ASP A 354 -17.22 18.71 -14.41
C ASP A 354 -17.88 19.14 -15.71
N PHE A 355 -17.66 18.35 -16.78
CA PHE A 355 -18.35 18.56 -18.06
C PHE A 355 -19.87 18.35 -17.93
N LEU A 356 -20.32 17.27 -17.28
CA LEU A 356 -21.76 16.99 -17.11
C LEU A 356 -22.45 17.99 -16.17
N GLU A 357 -21.71 18.65 -15.30
CA GLU A 357 -22.16 19.69 -14.39
C GLU A 357 -21.89 21.10 -14.93
N SER A 358 -21.24 21.24 -16.14
CA SER A 358 -20.90 22.52 -16.73
C SER A 358 -22.11 23.20 -17.36
N GLU A 359 -22.24 24.49 -17.12
CA GLU A 359 -23.25 25.33 -17.80
C GLU A 359 -22.80 25.73 -19.20
N GLY A 360 -23.74 25.87 -20.12
CA GLY A 360 -23.50 26.42 -21.45
C GLY A 360 -23.09 25.43 -22.53
N TYR A 361 -22.78 24.18 -22.19
CA TYR A 361 -22.39 23.15 -23.17
C TYR A 361 -23.43 22.09 -23.37
N ILE A 362 -24.03 21.63 -22.28
CA ILE A 362 -25.09 20.65 -22.22
C ILE A 362 -26.16 21.09 -21.23
N ARG A 363 -27.35 20.49 -21.34
CA ARG A 363 -28.40 20.61 -20.35
C ARG A 363 -29.02 19.26 -20.09
N LEU A 364 -29.17 18.90 -18.82
CA LEU A 364 -29.89 17.69 -18.40
C LEU A 364 -31.41 17.96 -18.51
N LYS A 365 -32.11 17.18 -19.36
CA LYS A 365 -33.54 17.34 -19.65
C LYS A 365 -34.15 16.03 -20.10
N ALA A 366 -35.14 15.53 -19.37
CA ALA A 366 -35.66 14.18 -19.48
C ALA A 366 -36.12 13.77 -20.89
N ASP A 367 -36.73 14.67 -21.65
CA ASP A 367 -37.34 14.34 -22.97
C ASP A 367 -36.38 14.56 -24.16
N CYS A 368 -35.09 14.80 -23.87
CA CYS A 368 -34.10 15.06 -24.92
C CYS A 368 -33.18 13.88 -25.14
N THR A 369 -32.59 13.82 -26.32
CA THR A 369 -31.62 12.79 -26.69
C THR A 369 -30.42 13.40 -27.39
N ILE A 370 -29.25 12.82 -27.16
CA ILE A 370 -28.01 13.19 -27.86
C ILE A 370 -27.25 11.94 -28.28
N SER A 371 -26.65 11.98 -29.47
CA SER A 371 -25.81 10.87 -29.90
C SER A 371 -24.48 10.83 -29.09
N SER A 372 -23.97 9.62 -28.84
CA SER A 372 -22.68 9.46 -28.14
C SER A 372 -21.52 10.13 -28.89
N LYS A 373 -21.63 10.31 -30.19
CA LYS A 373 -20.64 11.01 -30.98
C LYS A 373 -20.70 12.52 -30.74
N GLU A 374 -21.86 13.09 -30.81
CA GLU A 374 -22.09 14.53 -30.61
C GLU A 374 -21.74 14.94 -29.16
N LEU A 375 -22.19 14.18 -28.18
CA LEU A 375 -21.83 14.43 -26.76
C LEU A 375 -20.32 14.41 -26.55
N TYR A 376 -19.60 13.49 -27.20
CA TYR A 376 -18.15 13.44 -27.12
C TYR A 376 -17.45 14.62 -27.83
N GLU A 377 -17.99 15.11 -28.93
CA GLU A 377 -17.44 16.29 -29.62
C GLU A 377 -17.62 17.56 -28.79
N ILE A 378 -18.75 17.73 -28.11
CA ILE A 378 -19.01 18.83 -27.17
C ILE A 378 -18.05 18.73 -25.98
N TYR A 379 -17.87 17.52 -25.43
CA TYR A 379 -16.93 17.29 -24.35
C TYR A 379 -15.48 17.66 -24.76
N ARG A 380 -15.06 17.31 -25.97
CA ARG A 380 -13.74 17.71 -26.47
C ARG A 380 -13.58 19.23 -26.54
N MET A 381 -14.60 19.91 -27.06
CA MET A 381 -14.62 21.36 -27.13
C MET A 381 -14.53 22.00 -25.74
N TRP A 382 -15.32 21.51 -24.79
CA TRP A 382 -15.24 21.95 -23.40
C TRP A 382 -13.85 21.71 -22.80
N CYS A 383 -13.22 20.57 -23.03
CA CYS A 383 -11.86 20.30 -22.56
C CYS A 383 -10.85 21.30 -23.16
N GLU A 384 -10.95 21.60 -24.46
CA GLU A 384 -10.05 22.51 -25.16
C GLU A 384 -10.17 23.95 -24.61
N GLU A 385 -11.39 24.42 -24.41
CA GLU A 385 -11.65 25.74 -23.85
C GLU A 385 -11.22 25.89 -22.39
N ASN A 386 -11.19 24.80 -21.62
CA ASN A 386 -10.75 24.77 -20.22
C ASN A 386 -9.30 24.29 -20.05
N ASN A 387 -8.51 24.17 -21.14
CA ASN A 387 -7.13 23.67 -21.12
C ASN A 387 -6.98 22.27 -20.47
N LEU A 388 -7.97 21.41 -20.64
CA LEU A 388 -8.00 20.04 -20.12
C LEU A 388 -7.70 19.02 -21.20
N THR A 389 -7.12 17.89 -20.84
CA THR A 389 -6.90 16.78 -21.79
C THR A 389 -8.17 15.92 -21.88
N PRO A 390 -8.78 15.78 -23.06
CA PRO A 390 -9.98 14.98 -23.23
C PRO A 390 -9.68 13.48 -23.10
N LEU A 391 -10.64 12.74 -22.55
CA LEU A 391 -10.63 11.28 -22.58
C LEU A 391 -10.71 10.75 -23.99
N LYS A 392 -10.24 9.51 -24.20
CA LYS A 392 -10.59 8.75 -25.40
C LYS A 392 -12.11 8.52 -25.42
N ARG A 393 -12.71 8.56 -26.61
CA ARG A 393 -14.17 8.44 -26.79
C ARG A 393 -14.79 7.24 -26.05
N ARG A 394 -14.13 6.09 -26.07
CA ARG A 394 -14.60 4.89 -25.38
C ARG A 394 -14.66 5.10 -23.87
N SER A 395 -13.57 5.61 -23.26
CA SER A 395 -13.49 5.86 -21.82
C SER A 395 -14.45 6.95 -21.37
N PHE A 396 -14.68 7.98 -22.19
CA PHE A 396 -15.70 8.99 -21.94
C PHE A 396 -17.09 8.35 -21.89
N SER A 397 -17.48 7.57 -22.91
CA SER A 397 -18.78 6.91 -22.94
C SER A 397 -18.97 5.94 -21.77
N GLU A 398 -17.96 5.13 -21.45
CA GLU A 398 -17.97 4.23 -20.29
C GLU A 398 -18.17 5.00 -18.99
N SER A 399 -17.52 6.17 -18.83
CA SER A 399 -17.68 7.04 -17.65
C SER A 399 -19.09 7.61 -17.53
N VAL A 400 -19.67 8.09 -18.62
CA VAL A 400 -21.07 8.59 -18.62
C VAL A 400 -22.05 7.46 -18.28
N ILE A 401 -21.89 6.27 -18.90
CA ILE A 401 -22.76 5.10 -18.65
C ILE A 401 -22.67 4.66 -17.19
N ALA A 402 -21.46 4.58 -16.61
CA ALA A 402 -21.27 4.16 -15.24
C ALA A 402 -21.95 5.11 -14.21
N ASN A 403 -22.17 6.36 -14.58
CA ASN A 403 -22.75 7.39 -13.73
C ASN A 403 -24.15 7.86 -14.20
N GLN A 404 -24.76 7.18 -15.14
CA GLN A 404 -26.03 7.56 -15.74
C GLN A 404 -27.14 7.79 -14.71
N ASN A 405 -27.18 6.94 -13.66
CA ASN A 405 -28.19 7.05 -12.60
C ASN A 405 -28.07 8.35 -11.78
N LYS A 406 -26.82 8.83 -11.55
CA LYS A 406 -26.57 10.08 -10.80
C LYS A 406 -27.14 11.29 -11.54
N TYR A 407 -27.06 11.28 -12.86
CA TYR A 407 -27.48 12.40 -13.72
C TYR A 407 -28.84 12.18 -14.39
N ASN A 408 -29.59 11.12 -14.00
CA ASN A 408 -30.86 10.73 -14.63
C ASN A 408 -30.74 10.56 -16.16
N LEU A 409 -29.63 9.98 -16.60
CA LEU A 409 -29.39 9.63 -17.98
C LEU A 409 -29.72 8.17 -18.24
N GLU A 410 -30.06 7.83 -19.48
CA GLU A 410 -30.26 6.45 -19.93
C GLU A 410 -29.49 6.22 -21.24
N TYR A 411 -28.54 5.27 -21.24
CA TYR A 411 -27.82 4.87 -22.43
C TYR A 411 -28.67 3.96 -23.30
N CYS A 412 -28.78 4.27 -24.58
CA CYS A 412 -29.50 3.46 -25.57
C CYS A 412 -28.67 3.24 -26.82
N ASN A 413 -28.68 1.99 -27.33
CA ASN A 413 -27.98 1.60 -28.56
C ASN A 413 -28.71 2.04 -29.82
N LYS A 414 -29.95 2.55 -29.73
CA LYS A 414 -30.84 2.84 -30.90
C LYS A 414 -31.63 4.11 -30.67
N ILE A 415 -30.96 5.25 -30.55
CA ILE A 415 -31.64 6.55 -30.66
C ILE A 415 -31.68 7.02 -32.12
N THR A 416 -32.62 7.85 -32.47
CA THR A 416 -32.68 8.50 -33.80
C THR A 416 -32.02 9.88 -33.71
N ASN A 417 -30.93 10.10 -34.44
CA ASN A 417 -30.28 11.41 -34.46
C ASN A 417 -31.02 12.41 -35.39
N ALA A 418 -30.60 13.67 -35.39
CA ALA A 418 -31.19 14.73 -36.21
C ALA A 418 -31.21 14.45 -37.71
N ALA A 419 -30.35 13.53 -38.21
CA ALA A 419 -30.33 13.08 -39.61
C ALA A 419 -31.21 11.85 -39.85
N GLY A 420 -32.05 11.43 -38.92
CA GLY A 420 -32.96 10.27 -39.05
C GLY A 420 -32.23 8.91 -38.96
N ARG A 421 -30.97 8.86 -38.59
CA ARG A 421 -30.18 7.62 -38.50
C ARG A 421 -30.21 7.05 -37.11
N ARG A 422 -30.28 5.71 -37.02
CA ARG A 422 -30.17 5.00 -35.73
C ARG A 422 -28.70 4.96 -35.26
N VAL A 423 -28.41 5.48 -34.06
CA VAL A 423 -27.09 5.57 -33.48
C VAL A 423 -27.16 5.29 -32.00
N CYS A 424 -26.00 5.02 -31.35
CA CYS A 424 -25.92 4.94 -29.89
C CYS A 424 -25.94 6.34 -29.30
N GLY A 425 -26.58 6.51 -28.13
CA GLY A 425 -26.67 7.79 -27.48
C GLY A 425 -27.28 7.74 -26.07
N PHE A 426 -27.66 8.87 -25.57
CA PHE A 426 -28.21 9.05 -24.23
C PHE A 426 -29.54 9.78 -24.28
N PHE A 427 -30.48 9.32 -23.46
CA PHE A 427 -31.67 10.08 -23.07
C PHE A 427 -31.37 10.93 -21.83
N GLY A 428 -32.11 12.00 -21.64
CA GLY A 428 -32.00 12.85 -20.46
C GLY A 428 -31.01 14.00 -20.60
N ILE A 429 -30.53 14.29 -21.80
CA ILE A 429 -29.52 15.32 -22.06
C ILE A 429 -29.67 15.93 -23.46
N GLU A 430 -29.49 17.23 -23.57
CA GLU A 430 -29.46 17.98 -24.83
C GLU A 430 -28.18 18.79 -24.98
N ALA A 431 -27.77 19.03 -26.22
CA ALA A 431 -26.68 19.94 -26.55
C ALA A 431 -27.15 21.39 -26.46
N VAL A 432 -26.40 22.23 -25.76
CA VAL A 432 -26.56 23.70 -25.75
C VAL A 432 -25.54 24.34 -26.68
N ALA A 433 -24.28 23.94 -26.56
CA ALA A 433 -23.21 24.36 -27.48
C ALA A 433 -23.16 23.41 -28.69
N ARG A 434 -22.95 23.94 -29.88
CA ARG A 434 -22.73 23.15 -31.10
C ARG A 434 -21.32 23.35 -31.58
N PRO A 435 -20.50 22.29 -31.70
CA PRO A 435 -19.18 22.42 -32.28
C PRO A 435 -19.33 22.84 -33.77
N ASN A 436 -18.63 23.90 -34.13
CA ASN A 436 -18.63 24.40 -35.51
C ASN A 436 -17.80 23.44 -36.37
N ILE A 437 -18.46 22.76 -37.29
CA ILE A 437 -17.84 21.76 -38.21
C ILE A 437 -16.88 22.45 -39.21
N ASN A 438 -16.93 23.77 -39.32
CA ASN A 438 -16.10 24.60 -40.20
C ASN A 438 -15.25 25.60 -39.42
N GLY A 439 -14.30 25.12 -38.66
CA GLY A 439 -13.21 25.87 -38.00
C GLY A 439 -13.37 27.40 -37.92
N PHE A 440 -14.05 27.89 -36.92
CA PHE A 440 -14.02 29.18 -36.24
C PHE A 440 -15.38 29.41 -35.58
N SER A 441 -15.39 29.49 -34.26
CA SER A 441 -16.57 29.80 -33.47
C SER A 441 -16.89 31.30 -33.58
N ASP A 442 -18.03 31.62 -34.10
CA ASP A 442 -18.63 32.94 -33.94
C ASP A 442 -19.22 33.02 -32.52
N VAL A 443 -18.55 33.77 -31.63
CA VAL A 443 -18.93 33.99 -30.22
C VAL A 443 -20.00 35.07 -30.09
N SER A 444 -20.78 35.30 -31.08
CA SER A 444 -21.85 36.32 -31.08
C SER A 444 -23.20 35.60 -31.04
N GLU A 445 -23.73 35.49 -29.88
CA GLU A 445 -25.11 35.50 -29.38
C GLU A 445 -25.28 34.65 -28.12
N ARG A 446 -24.61 35.10 -27.05
CA ARG A 446 -25.06 34.74 -25.70
C ARG A 446 -26.05 35.84 -25.28
N THR A 447 -27.30 35.70 -25.63
CA THR A 447 -28.36 36.49 -25.01
C THR A 447 -28.55 35.99 -23.57
N TYR A 448 -27.98 36.74 -22.65
CA TYR A 448 -28.32 36.68 -21.23
C TYR A 448 -29.78 37.17 -21.10
N VAL A 449 -30.69 36.29 -20.78
CA VAL A 449 -32.03 36.64 -20.32
C VAL A 449 -31.99 36.61 -18.78
N PRO A 450 -32.15 37.75 -18.10
CA PRO A 450 -32.30 37.73 -16.65
C PRO A 450 -33.65 37.11 -16.32
N ASP A 451 -33.65 36.11 -15.45
CA ASP A 451 -34.87 35.63 -14.80
C ASP A 451 -35.38 36.76 -13.90
N ASP A 452 -36.47 37.39 -14.30
CA ASP A 452 -37.33 38.19 -13.43
C ASP A 452 -38.22 37.26 -12.62
N TRP A 453 -38.13 37.44 -11.29
CA TRP A 453 -38.92 36.94 -10.14
C TRP A 453 -38.44 35.66 -9.47
#